data_ed33e154a921f2d1adfda2e53da51f97
#
_entry.id   ed33e154a921f2d1adfda2e53da51f97
#
_cell.length_a   1.000
_cell.length_b   1.000
_cell.length_c   1.000
_cell.angle_alpha   90.00
_cell.angle_beta   90.00
_cell.angle_gamma   90.00
#
_symmetry.space_group_name_H-M   'P 1'
#
loop_
_entity.id
_entity.type
_entity.pdbx_description
1 polymer ?
#
loop_
_entity_poly.entity_id
_entity_poly.type
_entity_poly.pdbx_seq_one_letter_code
_entity_poly.pdbx_strand_id
1 'polypeptide(L)'
;KETFGDYMNTEPDKKSRGPSHAIVECELPKKTTKKIGIITFHRADNYGAVLQAYGLTHAVRKIIQNKEYDCKCEVIDYVNQAIDSRYHIRTLSEIPRLKTKIKHILIRKYLIQNQLNFNVFRKTFLPISCKKYDYKNVSEIENDYDILITGSDQVWNGLLTLDDKTYFLDFSNKRNKKIAYAASAGSEKYFLSKLAEYKSTLDTFSNISVRENQLFDIMIEQGYKQTQRVLDPVFLLDKSDY
;
A
#
# COMPACT_ATOMS: atom_id res chain seq x y z
N LYS A 1 23.39 -46.44 -14.19
CA LYS A 1 22.14 -46.37 -13.35
C LYS A 1 22.55 -46.73 -11.95
N GLU A 2 23.01 -45.76 -11.20
CA GLU A 2 23.23 -45.89 -9.76
C GLU A 2 22.18 -45.06 -9.06
N THR A 3 21.51 -45.65 -8.11
CA THR A 3 20.39 -45.10 -7.42
C THR A 3 20.84 -44.47 -6.09
N PHE A 4 20.16 -43.47 -5.67
CA PHE A 4 20.39 -42.53 -4.55
C PHE A 4 20.33 -43.18 -3.14
N GLY A 5 20.79 -44.45 -2.99
CA GLY A 5 20.63 -45.24 -1.77
C GLY A 5 21.89 -45.60 -1.00
N ASP A 6 23.10 -45.30 -1.50
CA ASP A 6 24.30 -45.97 -0.96
C ASP A 6 25.25 -45.10 -0.11
N TYR A 7 24.77 -43.99 0.48
CA TYR A 7 25.58 -43.09 1.34
C TYR A 7 25.08 -42.93 2.76
N MET A 8 24.58 -44.00 3.36
CA MET A 8 24.24 -43.99 4.78
C MET A 8 24.75 -45.27 5.42
N ASN A 9 26.02 -45.34 5.77
CA ASN A 9 26.55 -46.20 6.84
C ASN A 9 28.09 -46.19 6.87
N THR A 10 28.66 -45.23 7.66
CA THR A 10 29.99 -45.44 8.26
C THR A 10 30.00 -44.69 9.60
N GLU A 11 30.08 -45.45 10.70
CA GLU A 11 30.32 -44.90 12.05
C GLU A 11 31.70 -44.22 12.13
N PRO A 12 31.85 -43.08 12.83
CA PRO A 12 33.17 -42.53 13.08
C PRO A 12 33.78 -43.06 14.35
N ASP A 13 35.00 -43.44 14.22
CA ASP A 13 35.93 -43.94 15.23
C ASP A 13 36.24 -42.88 16.33
N LYS A 14 36.23 -43.28 17.59
CA LYS A 14 36.59 -42.45 18.75
C LYS A 14 38.10 -42.47 18.92
N LYS A 15 38.80 -41.32 18.77
CA LYS A 15 39.91 -40.85 19.64
C LYS A 15 40.71 -39.72 18.97
N SER A 16 40.58 -38.48 19.51
CA SER A 16 41.72 -37.69 19.99
C SER A 16 41.21 -36.27 20.38
N ARG A 17 41.36 -35.95 21.65
CA ARG A 17 41.14 -34.61 22.19
C ARG A 17 42.35 -33.74 21.84
N GLY A 18 42.19 -32.75 20.97
CA GLY A 18 43.07 -31.60 20.82
C GLY A 18 42.36 -30.32 21.27
N PRO A 19 43.08 -29.24 21.61
CA PRO A 19 42.51 -28.10 22.31
C PRO A 19 41.46 -27.36 21.45
N SER A 20 40.30 -27.07 22.06
CA SER A 20 39.21 -26.31 21.49
C SER A 20 39.64 -24.92 21.12
N HIS A 21 39.88 -24.64 19.84
CA HIS A 21 39.78 -23.30 19.32
C HIS A 21 38.32 -22.94 19.25
N ALA A 22 37.88 -22.07 20.16
CA ALA A 22 36.59 -21.41 20.04
C ALA A 22 36.61 -20.61 18.74
N ILE A 23 35.93 -21.14 17.71
CA ILE A 23 35.60 -20.35 16.53
C ILE A 23 34.57 -19.33 17.04
N VAL A 24 35.05 -18.09 17.24
CA VAL A 24 34.15 -16.95 17.36
C VAL A 24 33.51 -16.80 15.99
N GLU A 25 32.34 -17.39 15.82
CA GLU A 25 31.48 -17.04 14.69
C GLU A 25 31.18 -15.56 14.81
N CYS A 26 31.90 -14.77 14.03
CA CYS A 26 31.58 -13.39 13.81
C CYS A 26 30.23 -13.38 13.05
N GLU A 27 29.13 -13.26 13.77
CA GLU A 27 27.82 -13.02 13.16
C GLU A 27 27.94 -11.73 12.35
N LEU A 28 28.06 -11.87 11.03
CA LEU A 28 27.91 -10.74 10.12
C LEU A 28 26.59 -10.07 10.46
N PRO A 29 26.55 -8.73 10.62
CA PRO A 29 25.31 -8.05 10.94
C PRO A 29 24.25 -8.45 9.90
N LYS A 30 23.16 -9.07 10.35
CA LYS A 30 22.04 -9.43 9.48
C LYS A 30 21.60 -8.18 8.76
N LYS A 31 21.84 -8.12 7.45
CA LYS A 31 21.46 -7.01 6.59
C LYS A 31 19.96 -6.82 6.75
N THR A 32 19.54 -5.74 7.39
CA THR A 32 18.11 -5.51 7.65
C THR A 32 17.42 -5.24 6.33
N THR A 33 16.53 -6.15 5.91
CA THR A 33 15.69 -6.00 4.73
C THR A 33 14.86 -4.73 4.85
N LYS A 34 15.00 -3.80 3.92
CA LYS A 34 14.18 -2.57 3.89
C LYS A 34 12.73 -2.88 3.60
N LYS A 35 11.83 -2.09 4.18
CA LYS A 35 10.39 -2.23 3.98
C LYS A 35 9.80 -1.01 3.30
N ILE A 36 9.02 -1.25 2.26
CA ILE A 36 8.27 -0.26 1.51
C ILE A 36 6.79 -0.47 1.79
N GLY A 37 6.13 0.55 2.32
CA GLY A 37 4.70 0.55 2.59
C GLY A 37 3.94 1.45 1.62
N ILE A 38 2.86 0.94 1.03
CA ILE A 38 1.97 1.70 0.14
C ILE A 38 0.66 1.99 0.85
N ILE A 39 0.27 3.26 0.96
CA ILE A 39 -1.05 3.71 1.46
C ILE A 39 -1.90 4.15 0.28
N THR A 40 -3.04 3.49 0.10
CA THR A 40 -4.02 3.79 -0.97
C THR A 40 -5.41 3.28 -0.58
N PHE A 41 -6.41 3.48 -1.46
CA PHE A 41 -7.79 3.01 -1.24
C PHE A 41 -8.00 1.53 -1.52
N HIS A 42 -7.08 0.67 -1.08
CA HIS A 42 -7.13 -0.78 -1.31
C HIS A 42 -8.36 -1.47 -0.70
N ARG A 43 -9.02 -0.85 0.31
CA ARG A 43 -10.21 -1.39 0.99
C ARG A 43 -11.52 -1.08 0.26
N ALA A 44 -11.51 -0.16 -0.70
CA ALA A 44 -12.69 0.20 -1.49
C ALA A 44 -13.14 -0.97 -2.38
N ASP A 45 -14.45 -1.29 -2.35
CA ASP A 45 -15.06 -2.28 -3.26
C ASP A 45 -15.32 -1.63 -4.62
N ASN A 46 -14.23 -1.25 -5.30
CA ASN A 46 -14.20 -0.55 -6.58
C ASN A 46 -13.07 -1.12 -7.44
N TYR A 47 -13.37 -1.45 -8.69
CA TYR A 47 -12.39 -2.05 -9.61
C TYR A 47 -11.18 -1.16 -9.83
N GLY A 48 -11.38 0.15 -10.06
CA GLY A 48 -10.27 1.10 -10.23
C GLY A 48 -9.37 1.13 -9.00
N ALA A 49 -9.96 1.17 -7.81
CA ALA A 49 -9.21 1.24 -6.55
C ALA A 49 -8.37 -0.02 -6.29
N VAL A 50 -8.90 -1.22 -6.54
CA VAL A 50 -8.13 -2.45 -6.30
C VAL A 50 -7.11 -2.71 -7.41
N LEU A 51 -7.43 -2.38 -8.66
CA LEU A 51 -6.51 -2.60 -9.79
C LEU A 51 -5.32 -1.62 -9.75
N GLN A 52 -5.52 -0.34 -9.41
CA GLN A 52 -4.41 0.58 -9.25
C GLN A 52 -3.50 0.18 -8.07
N ALA A 53 -4.07 -0.30 -6.96
CA ALA A 53 -3.29 -0.81 -5.83
C ALA A 53 -2.45 -2.03 -6.24
N TYR A 54 -3.04 -2.95 -7.00
CA TYR A 54 -2.35 -4.10 -7.58
C TYR A 54 -1.22 -3.64 -8.53
N GLY A 55 -1.54 -2.77 -9.49
CA GLY A 55 -0.59 -2.27 -10.49
C GLY A 55 0.63 -1.62 -9.85
N LEU A 56 0.42 -0.71 -8.89
CA LEU A 56 1.52 -0.04 -8.21
C LEU A 56 2.37 -1.03 -7.41
N THR A 57 1.73 -1.87 -6.61
CA THR A 57 2.45 -2.82 -5.75
C THR A 57 3.25 -3.82 -6.58
N HIS A 58 2.66 -4.35 -7.65
CA HIS A 58 3.31 -5.30 -8.54
C HIS A 58 4.48 -4.68 -9.28
N ALA A 59 4.32 -3.45 -9.81
CA ALA A 59 5.41 -2.73 -10.47
C ALA A 59 6.59 -2.47 -9.53
N VAL A 60 6.35 -2.04 -8.29
CA VAL A 60 7.41 -1.84 -7.29
C VAL A 60 8.12 -3.16 -6.98
N ARG A 61 7.37 -4.25 -6.78
CA ARG A 61 7.96 -5.59 -6.54
C ARG A 61 8.79 -6.09 -7.72
N LYS A 62 8.34 -5.85 -8.96
CA LYS A 62 9.07 -6.16 -10.19
C LYS A 62 10.41 -5.40 -10.26
N ILE A 63 10.42 -4.11 -9.86
CA ILE A 63 11.65 -3.31 -9.77
C ILE A 63 12.60 -3.88 -8.71
N ILE A 64 12.08 -4.24 -7.54
CA ILE A 64 12.87 -4.84 -6.45
C ILE A 64 13.55 -6.12 -6.93
N GLN A 65 12.81 -7.01 -7.59
CA GLN A 65 13.33 -8.27 -8.13
C GLN A 65 14.39 -8.04 -9.21
N ASN A 66 14.07 -7.21 -10.20
CA ASN A 66 14.97 -6.96 -11.34
C ASN A 66 16.29 -6.27 -10.96
N LYS A 67 16.29 -5.53 -9.85
CA LYS A 67 17.48 -4.83 -9.33
C LYS A 67 18.11 -5.55 -8.15
N GLU A 68 17.59 -6.72 -7.78
CA GLU A 68 18.08 -7.55 -6.66
C GLU A 68 18.21 -6.76 -5.35
N TYR A 69 17.25 -5.80 -5.12
CA TYR A 69 17.25 -5.03 -3.88
C TYR A 69 16.78 -5.88 -2.71
N ASP A 70 17.48 -5.79 -1.59
CA ASP A 70 17.04 -6.39 -0.33
C ASP A 70 15.90 -5.55 0.28
N CYS A 71 14.72 -5.64 -0.31
CA CYS A 71 13.53 -4.88 0.05
C CYS A 71 12.28 -5.75 -0.02
N LYS A 72 11.31 -5.43 0.83
CA LYS A 72 9.93 -5.95 0.76
C LYS A 72 8.95 -4.82 0.50
N CYS A 73 7.93 -5.08 -0.30
CA CYS A 73 6.88 -4.10 -0.58
C CYS A 73 5.51 -4.72 -0.28
N GLU A 74 4.68 -3.98 0.46
CA GLU A 74 3.32 -4.36 0.79
C GLU A 74 2.39 -3.14 0.85
N VAL A 75 1.09 -3.40 0.74
CA VAL A 75 0.04 -2.39 0.97
C VAL A 75 -0.23 -2.33 2.47
N ILE A 76 -0.17 -1.15 3.05
CA ILE A 76 -0.47 -0.92 4.46
C ILE A 76 -1.98 -1.04 4.66
N ASP A 77 -2.43 -1.95 5.53
CA ASP A 77 -3.86 -2.13 5.85
C ASP A 77 -4.37 -0.99 6.72
N TYR A 78 -4.48 0.20 6.13
CA TYR A 78 -5.02 1.38 6.78
C TYR A 78 -6.53 1.48 6.61
N VAL A 79 -7.24 1.74 7.70
CA VAL A 79 -8.69 1.87 7.78
C VAL A 79 -9.08 3.32 7.86
N ASN A 80 -9.62 3.89 6.80
CA ASN A 80 -10.32 5.16 6.82
C ASN A 80 -11.82 4.90 6.90
N GLN A 81 -12.45 5.31 8.01
CA GLN A 81 -13.87 5.07 8.22
C GLN A 81 -14.78 5.74 7.17
N ALA A 82 -14.36 6.91 6.64
CA ALA A 82 -15.12 7.61 5.61
C ALA A 82 -15.14 6.82 4.30
N ILE A 83 -14.05 6.17 3.93
CA ILE A 83 -13.96 5.32 2.76
C ILE A 83 -14.71 4.00 3.00
N ASP A 84 -14.42 3.30 4.10
CA ASP A 84 -15.03 2.00 4.40
C ASP A 84 -16.55 2.08 4.51
N SER A 85 -17.11 3.15 5.10
CA SER A 85 -18.56 3.34 5.23
C SER A 85 -19.30 3.48 3.90
N ARG A 86 -18.64 3.92 2.83
CA ARG A 86 -19.23 4.05 1.48
C ARG A 86 -19.57 2.69 0.87
N TYR A 87 -18.83 1.66 1.26
CA TYR A 87 -18.97 0.29 0.76
C TYR A 87 -19.69 -0.62 1.76
N HIS A 88 -20.16 -0.06 2.88
CA HIS A 88 -20.94 -0.81 3.86
C HIS A 88 -22.31 -1.21 3.28
N ILE A 89 -22.61 -2.51 3.31
CA ILE A 89 -23.93 -3.03 2.90
C ILE A 89 -24.91 -2.77 4.04
N ARG A 90 -25.78 -1.79 3.84
CA ARG A 90 -26.77 -1.38 4.83
C ARG A 90 -27.68 -2.53 5.26
N THR A 91 -28.03 -2.57 6.54
CA THR A 91 -29.08 -3.43 7.06
C THR A 91 -30.46 -2.82 6.75
N LEU A 92 -31.52 -3.63 6.84
CA LEU A 92 -32.88 -3.13 6.58
C LEU A 92 -33.34 -2.08 7.59
N SER A 93 -32.80 -2.09 8.80
CA SER A 93 -33.07 -1.08 9.84
C SER A 93 -32.47 0.29 9.49
N GLU A 94 -31.34 0.31 8.78
CA GLU A 94 -30.65 1.54 8.37
C GLU A 94 -31.29 2.21 7.14
N ILE A 95 -32.30 1.56 6.51
CA ILE A 95 -32.97 2.08 5.33
C ILE A 95 -34.36 2.60 5.71
N PRO A 96 -34.61 3.92 5.68
CA PRO A 96 -35.86 4.48 6.19
C PRO A 96 -37.06 4.26 5.25
N ARG A 97 -36.85 4.20 3.92
CA ARG A 97 -37.94 4.18 2.94
C ARG A 97 -38.27 2.75 2.50
N LEU A 98 -39.57 2.38 2.57
CA LEU A 98 -40.05 1.02 2.20
C LEU A 98 -39.68 0.61 0.76
N LYS A 99 -39.88 1.50 -0.22
CA LYS A 99 -39.48 1.23 -1.62
C LYS A 99 -37.99 0.91 -1.76
N THR A 100 -37.13 1.62 -1.00
CA THR A 100 -35.70 1.41 -0.98
C THR A 100 -35.35 0.08 -0.30
N LYS A 101 -36.08 -0.30 0.77
CA LYS A 101 -35.93 -1.62 1.42
C LYS A 101 -36.18 -2.76 0.45
N ILE A 102 -37.32 -2.70 -0.31
CA ILE A 102 -37.65 -3.72 -1.30
C ILE A 102 -36.55 -3.84 -2.36
N LYS A 103 -36.11 -2.71 -2.94
CA LYS A 103 -34.97 -2.70 -3.88
C LYS A 103 -33.72 -3.31 -3.27
N HIS A 104 -33.39 -2.94 -2.02
CA HIS A 104 -32.21 -3.46 -1.33
C HIS A 104 -32.28 -4.97 -1.12
N ILE A 105 -33.44 -5.51 -0.75
CA ILE A 105 -33.64 -6.97 -0.61
C ILE A 105 -33.34 -7.68 -1.93
N LEU A 106 -33.85 -7.16 -3.04
CA LEU A 106 -33.67 -7.76 -4.37
C LEU A 106 -32.19 -7.81 -4.80
N ILE A 107 -31.42 -6.76 -4.51
CA ILE A 107 -30.03 -6.67 -4.93
C ILE A 107 -29.04 -7.15 -3.86
N ARG A 108 -29.49 -7.43 -2.64
CA ARG A 108 -28.61 -7.71 -1.49
C ARG A 108 -27.67 -8.90 -1.74
N LYS A 109 -28.19 -9.97 -2.33
CA LYS A 109 -27.37 -11.14 -2.69
C LYS A 109 -26.23 -10.76 -3.63
N TYR A 110 -26.53 -9.93 -4.63
CA TYR A 110 -25.52 -9.41 -5.57
C TYR A 110 -24.49 -8.52 -4.87
N LEU A 111 -24.92 -7.61 -3.98
CA LEU A 111 -24.00 -6.75 -3.23
C LEU A 111 -23.04 -7.56 -2.36
N ILE A 112 -23.56 -8.57 -1.65
CA ILE A 112 -22.75 -9.47 -0.83
C ILE A 112 -21.75 -10.23 -1.70
N GLN A 113 -22.22 -10.82 -2.83
CA GLN A 113 -21.34 -11.55 -3.72
C GLN A 113 -20.22 -10.65 -4.30
N ASN A 114 -20.58 -9.43 -4.69
CA ASN A 114 -19.61 -8.45 -5.18
C ASN A 114 -18.54 -8.13 -4.12
N GLN A 115 -18.96 -7.87 -2.87
CA GLN A 115 -18.05 -7.62 -1.76
C GLN A 115 -17.14 -8.83 -1.47
N LEU A 116 -17.69 -10.06 -1.55
CA LEU A 116 -16.90 -11.27 -1.42
C LEU A 116 -15.84 -11.40 -2.52
N ASN A 117 -16.20 -11.08 -3.77
CA ASN A 117 -15.27 -11.11 -4.89
C ASN A 117 -14.11 -10.11 -4.70
N PHE A 118 -14.38 -8.87 -4.23
CA PHE A 118 -13.34 -7.92 -3.89
C PHE A 118 -12.45 -8.41 -2.74
N ASN A 119 -13.05 -9.04 -1.73
CA ASN A 119 -12.28 -9.61 -0.62
C ASN A 119 -11.37 -10.76 -1.08
N VAL A 120 -11.86 -11.63 -1.97
CA VAL A 120 -11.05 -12.69 -2.58
C VAL A 120 -9.89 -12.09 -3.37
N PHE A 121 -10.18 -11.09 -4.23
CA PHE A 121 -9.13 -10.41 -5.00
C PHE A 121 -8.05 -9.82 -4.10
N ARG A 122 -8.44 -9.05 -3.09
CA ARG A 122 -7.50 -8.44 -2.13
C ARG A 122 -6.61 -9.49 -1.46
N LYS A 123 -7.22 -10.56 -0.96
CA LYS A 123 -6.46 -11.64 -0.26
C LYS A 123 -5.54 -12.42 -1.18
N THR A 124 -5.89 -12.57 -2.44
CA THR A 124 -5.13 -13.38 -3.39
C THR A 124 -3.99 -12.59 -4.03
N PHE A 125 -4.24 -11.33 -4.39
CA PHE A 125 -3.35 -10.59 -5.28
C PHE A 125 -2.65 -9.40 -4.63
N LEU A 126 -3.16 -8.88 -3.49
CA LEU A 126 -2.50 -7.78 -2.80
C LEU A 126 -1.69 -8.31 -1.61
N PRO A 127 -0.39 -8.01 -1.53
CA PRO A 127 0.39 -8.27 -0.34
C PRO A 127 0.04 -7.20 0.71
N ILE A 128 -1.00 -7.45 1.48
CA ILE A 128 -1.48 -6.52 2.51
C ILE A 128 -0.73 -6.81 3.82
N SER A 129 -0.38 -5.77 4.57
CA SER A 129 0.29 -5.90 5.87
C SER A 129 -0.53 -6.75 6.84
N CYS A 130 0.15 -7.60 7.63
CA CYS A 130 -0.52 -8.38 8.68
C CYS A 130 -1.10 -7.48 9.77
N LYS A 131 -0.42 -6.37 10.07
CA LYS A 131 -0.85 -5.37 11.04
C LYS A 131 -1.82 -4.41 10.38
N LYS A 132 -2.92 -4.15 11.08
CA LYS A 132 -3.95 -3.21 10.69
C LYS A 132 -3.75 -1.88 11.39
N TYR A 133 -3.93 -0.78 10.66
CA TYR A 133 -3.77 0.56 11.17
C TYR A 133 -5.06 1.36 11.03
N ASP A 134 -5.26 2.28 11.95
CA ASP A 134 -6.31 3.29 11.92
C ASP A 134 -5.78 4.60 12.51
N TYR A 135 -6.63 5.61 12.68
CA TYR A 135 -6.23 6.90 13.25
C TYR A 135 -5.61 6.82 14.66
N LYS A 136 -5.81 5.72 15.40
CA LYS A 136 -5.29 5.56 16.78
C LYS A 136 -3.84 5.10 16.81
N ASN A 137 -3.45 4.29 15.84
CA ASN A 137 -2.12 3.69 15.81
C ASN A 137 -1.33 4.02 14.52
N VAL A 138 -1.82 4.97 13.72
CA VAL A 138 -1.17 5.37 12.44
C VAL A 138 0.29 5.81 12.62
N SER A 139 0.64 6.41 13.75
CA SER A 139 2.02 6.82 14.06
C SER A 139 3.01 5.64 14.16
N GLU A 140 2.51 4.43 14.39
CA GLU A 140 3.37 3.24 14.45
C GLU A 140 3.92 2.83 13.07
N ILE A 141 3.23 3.23 11.98
CA ILE A 141 3.65 2.98 10.60
C ILE A 141 5.07 3.51 10.35
N GLU A 142 5.43 4.64 10.93
CA GLU A 142 6.75 5.24 10.78
C GLU A 142 7.89 4.29 11.22
N ASN A 143 7.65 3.46 12.23
CA ASN A 143 8.64 2.51 12.72
C ASN A 143 8.67 1.20 11.94
N ASP A 144 7.59 0.89 11.24
CA ASP A 144 7.43 -0.37 10.53
C ASP A 144 7.93 -0.33 9.08
N TYR A 145 8.18 0.88 8.50
CA TYR A 145 8.57 1.05 7.09
C TYR A 145 9.69 2.08 6.90
N ASP A 146 10.63 1.79 6.00
CA ASP A 146 11.74 2.69 5.60
C ASP A 146 11.34 3.67 4.51
N ILE A 147 10.44 3.25 3.62
CA ILE A 147 9.93 4.04 2.50
C ILE A 147 8.40 3.98 2.53
N LEU A 148 7.77 5.13 2.40
CA LEU A 148 6.33 5.27 2.34
C LEU A 148 5.91 5.83 0.99
N ILE A 149 4.96 5.16 0.34
CA ILE A 149 4.38 5.60 -0.92
C ILE A 149 2.89 5.85 -0.69
N THR A 150 2.40 7.04 -1.02
CA THR A 150 0.96 7.32 -1.08
C THR A 150 0.49 7.37 -2.51
N GLY A 151 -0.70 6.85 -2.75
CA GLY A 151 -1.31 6.83 -4.09
C GLY A 151 -1.29 5.41 -4.69
N SER A 152 -1.77 5.22 -5.85
CA SER A 152 -2.55 6.15 -6.67
C SER A 152 -3.95 6.41 -6.06
N ASP A 153 -4.93 6.77 -6.90
CA ASP A 153 -6.30 7.10 -6.55
C ASP A 153 -6.46 8.51 -5.96
N GLN A 154 -7.69 8.86 -5.61
CA GLN A 154 -8.04 10.18 -5.07
C GLN A 154 -7.63 10.33 -3.59
N VAL A 155 -6.42 9.91 -3.26
CA VAL A 155 -5.91 9.89 -1.89
C VAL A 155 -5.81 11.30 -1.29
N TRP A 156 -5.68 12.33 -2.11
CA TRP A 156 -5.67 13.73 -1.69
C TRP A 156 -7.03 14.44 -1.83
N ASN A 157 -8.10 13.67 -2.04
CA ASN A 157 -9.46 14.21 -2.07
C ASN A 157 -10.02 14.29 -0.65
N GLY A 158 -9.87 15.45 0.00
CA GLY A 158 -10.37 15.67 1.36
C GLY A 158 -11.89 15.49 1.50
N LEU A 159 -12.67 15.70 0.44
CA LEU A 159 -14.12 15.43 0.44
C LEU A 159 -14.45 13.93 0.54
N LEU A 160 -13.56 13.08 0.08
CA LEU A 160 -13.70 11.62 0.20
C LEU A 160 -13.15 11.10 1.52
N THR A 161 -11.98 11.59 1.92
CA THR A 161 -11.24 11.12 3.10
C THR A 161 -11.66 11.79 4.40
N LEU A 162 -12.52 12.83 4.35
CA LEU A 162 -12.83 13.75 5.45
C LEU A 162 -11.56 14.41 6.00
N ASP A 163 -10.73 14.90 5.09
CA ASP A 163 -9.45 15.57 5.38
C ASP A 163 -8.46 14.71 6.19
N ASP A 164 -8.54 13.40 6.06
CA ASP A 164 -7.60 12.49 6.71
C ASP A 164 -6.19 12.66 6.13
N LYS A 165 -5.33 13.30 6.91
CA LYS A 165 -3.94 13.61 6.50
C LYS A 165 -3.02 12.39 6.45
N THR A 166 -3.48 11.22 6.87
CA THR A 166 -2.72 9.97 6.74
C THR A 166 -2.29 9.71 5.29
N TYR A 167 -3.15 10.08 4.33
CA TYR A 167 -2.82 9.97 2.91
C TYR A 167 -1.80 11.00 2.41
N PHE A 168 -1.51 12.02 3.21
CA PHE A 168 -0.38 12.92 3.02
C PHE A 168 0.87 12.45 3.79
N LEU A 169 0.82 11.29 4.44
CA LEU A 169 1.90 10.73 5.25
C LEU A 169 2.35 11.67 6.38
N ASP A 170 1.41 12.42 6.98
CA ASP A 170 1.70 13.42 8.00
C ASP A 170 2.13 12.83 9.35
N PHE A 171 1.74 11.56 9.60
CA PHE A 171 2.14 10.80 10.78
C PHE A 171 3.64 10.48 10.83
N SER A 172 4.32 10.53 9.69
CA SER A 172 5.76 10.28 9.60
C SER A 172 6.51 11.60 9.67
N ASN A 173 7.50 11.67 10.55
CA ASN A 173 8.46 12.75 10.50
C ASN A 173 9.46 12.54 9.33
N LYS A 174 10.55 13.30 9.21
CA LYS A 174 11.50 13.22 8.09
C LYS A 174 12.34 11.93 8.02
N ARG A 175 12.09 10.97 8.89
CA ARG A 175 12.87 9.73 9.00
C ARG A 175 12.68 8.80 7.80
N ASN A 176 11.43 8.70 7.30
CA ASN A 176 11.09 7.85 6.17
C ASN A 176 11.20 8.63 4.86
N LYS A 177 11.55 7.92 3.78
CA LYS A 177 11.44 8.47 2.43
C LYS A 177 9.98 8.45 2.00
N LYS A 178 9.41 9.63 1.71
CA LYS A 178 8.01 9.80 1.29
C LYS A 178 7.93 10.05 -0.20
N ILE A 179 7.05 9.31 -0.86
CA ILE A 179 6.81 9.40 -2.30
C ILE A 179 5.30 9.48 -2.52
N ALA A 180 4.85 10.40 -3.38
CA ALA A 180 3.50 10.38 -3.93
C ALA A 180 3.55 9.86 -5.36
N TYR A 181 2.81 8.78 -5.66
CA TYR A 181 2.73 8.21 -7.00
C TYR A 181 1.33 8.34 -7.57
N ALA A 182 1.19 9.09 -8.67
CA ALA A 182 -0.08 9.32 -9.36
C ALA A 182 -1.21 9.73 -8.41
N ALA A 183 -0.90 10.54 -7.38
CA ALA A 183 -1.90 11.01 -6.44
C ALA A 183 -2.91 11.93 -7.13
N SER A 184 -4.18 11.84 -6.71
CA SER A 184 -5.28 12.65 -7.25
C SER A 184 -6.00 13.38 -6.13
N ALA A 185 -6.37 14.64 -6.38
CA ALA A 185 -7.15 15.45 -5.47
C ALA A 185 -8.67 15.30 -5.70
N GLY A 186 -9.08 14.79 -6.84
CA GLY A 186 -10.49 14.64 -7.24
C GLY A 186 -11.25 15.97 -7.39
N SER A 187 -10.91 16.97 -6.58
CA SER A 187 -11.42 18.34 -6.68
C SER A 187 -10.28 19.32 -6.43
N GLU A 188 -9.77 19.88 -7.50
CA GLU A 188 -8.66 20.84 -7.49
C GLU A 188 -9.02 22.12 -6.69
N LYS A 189 -10.26 22.59 -6.85
CA LYS A 189 -10.74 23.74 -6.10
C LYS A 189 -10.71 23.51 -4.60
N TYR A 190 -11.13 22.32 -4.15
CA TYR A 190 -11.07 21.98 -2.74
C TYR A 190 -9.63 21.83 -2.26
N PHE A 191 -8.80 21.11 -2.99
CA PHE A 191 -7.38 20.95 -2.68
C PHE A 191 -6.68 22.30 -2.52
N LEU A 192 -6.89 23.21 -3.47
CA LEU A 192 -6.31 24.55 -3.44
C LEU A 192 -6.77 25.35 -2.20
N SER A 193 -8.04 25.23 -1.81
CA SER A 193 -8.57 25.90 -0.61
C SER A 193 -7.93 25.39 0.69
N LYS A 194 -7.41 24.17 0.68
CA LYS A 194 -6.75 23.51 1.81
C LYS A 194 -5.22 23.49 1.72
N LEU A 195 -4.66 24.03 0.66
CA LEU A 195 -3.24 23.90 0.36
C LEU A 195 -2.34 24.43 1.50
N ALA A 196 -2.73 25.53 2.14
CA ALA A 196 -1.98 26.06 3.27
C ALA A 196 -1.83 25.06 4.43
N GLU A 197 -2.86 24.22 4.64
CA GLU A 197 -2.85 23.16 5.64
C GLU A 197 -2.00 21.94 5.23
N TYR A 198 -1.88 21.69 3.92
CA TYR A 198 -1.12 20.55 3.37
C TYR A 198 0.35 20.86 3.13
N LYS A 199 0.69 22.15 3.01
CA LYS A 199 2.01 22.60 2.56
C LYS A 199 3.16 22.02 3.40
N SER A 200 3.07 22.11 4.72
CA SER A 200 4.12 21.60 5.61
C SER A 200 4.39 20.11 5.42
N THR A 201 3.37 19.33 5.07
CA THR A 201 3.49 17.90 4.81
C THR A 201 4.00 17.64 3.40
N LEU A 202 3.48 18.36 2.40
CA LEU A 202 3.96 18.25 1.01
C LEU A 202 5.45 18.56 0.88
N ASP A 203 5.96 19.52 1.66
CA ASP A 203 7.39 19.89 1.70
C ASP A 203 8.30 18.74 2.20
N THR A 204 7.72 17.70 2.84
CA THR A 204 8.48 16.54 3.32
C THR A 204 8.62 15.42 2.28
N PHE A 205 7.92 15.49 1.15
CA PHE A 205 8.00 14.47 0.12
C PHE A 205 9.32 14.54 -0.65
N SER A 206 9.94 13.40 -0.84
CA SER A 206 11.14 13.29 -1.68
C SER A 206 10.81 13.41 -3.16
N ASN A 207 9.66 12.86 -3.57
CA ASN A 207 9.18 12.89 -4.94
C ASN A 207 7.65 12.96 -4.94
N ILE A 208 7.12 13.79 -5.83
CA ILE A 208 5.67 13.92 -6.04
C ILE A 208 5.38 13.67 -7.51
N SER A 209 4.44 12.74 -7.75
CA SER A 209 3.80 12.64 -9.04
C SER A 209 2.28 12.60 -8.89
N VAL A 210 1.61 13.24 -9.83
CA VAL A 210 0.15 13.39 -9.84
C VAL A 210 -0.43 12.88 -11.15
N ARG A 211 -1.72 12.58 -11.15
CA ARG A 211 -2.40 11.96 -12.29
C ARG A 211 -3.02 12.98 -13.23
N GLU A 212 -3.67 14.01 -12.70
CA GLU A 212 -4.43 14.99 -13.46
C GLU A 212 -3.61 16.22 -13.83
N ASN A 213 -3.92 16.80 -15.01
CA ASN A 213 -3.26 18.01 -15.51
C ASN A 213 -3.46 19.18 -14.56
N GLN A 214 -4.70 19.39 -14.10
CA GLN A 214 -5.04 20.54 -13.26
C GLN A 214 -4.29 20.51 -11.93
N LEU A 215 -4.17 19.33 -11.30
CA LEU A 215 -3.40 19.20 -10.06
C LEU A 215 -1.90 19.42 -10.33
N PHE A 216 -1.40 18.94 -11.45
CA PHE A 216 -0.01 19.18 -11.86
C PHE A 216 0.26 20.68 -12.00
N ASP A 217 -0.60 21.42 -12.71
CA ASP A 217 -0.45 22.86 -12.91
C ASP A 217 -0.45 23.61 -11.57
N ILE A 218 -1.39 23.27 -10.67
CA ILE A 218 -1.43 23.81 -9.30
C ILE A 218 -0.11 23.55 -8.57
N MET A 219 0.40 22.33 -8.60
CA MET A 219 1.65 22.00 -7.90
C MET A 219 2.84 22.80 -8.43
N ILE A 220 2.95 22.98 -9.75
CA ILE A 220 4.01 23.79 -10.36
C ILE A 220 3.89 25.27 -9.96
N GLU A 221 2.67 25.84 -10.02
CA GLU A 221 2.38 27.22 -9.61
C GLU A 221 2.69 27.48 -8.14
N GLN A 222 2.46 26.47 -7.28
CA GLN A 222 2.76 26.55 -5.85
C GLN A 222 4.22 26.26 -5.49
N GLY A 223 5.08 26.12 -6.49
CA GLY A 223 6.53 26.00 -6.30
C GLY A 223 7.07 24.57 -6.26
N TYR A 224 6.23 23.55 -6.39
CA TYR A 224 6.64 22.12 -6.46
C TYR A 224 7.13 21.75 -7.87
N LYS A 225 8.17 22.44 -8.36
CA LYS A 225 8.70 22.33 -9.71
C LYS A 225 9.20 20.95 -10.12
N GLN A 226 9.48 20.07 -9.14
CA GLN A 226 9.90 18.69 -9.37
C GLN A 226 8.73 17.72 -9.54
N THR A 227 7.48 18.21 -9.43
CA THR A 227 6.29 17.39 -9.64
C THR A 227 6.28 16.81 -11.05
N GLN A 228 5.92 15.55 -11.16
CA GLN A 228 5.77 14.86 -12.43
C GLN A 228 4.31 14.50 -12.67
N ARG A 229 3.88 14.53 -13.92
CA ARG A 229 2.59 13.98 -14.33
C ARG A 229 2.81 12.56 -14.85
N VAL A 230 2.09 11.61 -14.31
CA VAL A 230 2.22 10.19 -14.65
C VAL A 230 0.84 9.57 -14.90
N LEU A 231 0.83 8.42 -15.55
CA LEU A 231 -0.39 7.64 -15.75
C LEU A 231 -0.76 6.88 -14.46
N ASP A 232 -2.02 6.45 -14.42
CA ASP A 232 -2.48 5.53 -13.37
C ASP A 232 -1.62 4.25 -13.36
N PRO A 233 -1.31 3.69 -12.19
CA PRO A 233 -0.48 2.48 -12.08
C PRO A 233 -0.97 1.26 -12.84
N VAL A 234 -2.24 1.19 -13.22
CA VAL A 234 -2.74 0.11 -14.09
C VAL A 234 -2.02 0.05 -15.44
N PHE A 235 -1.39 1.13 -15.87
CA PHE A 235 -0.58 1.18 -17.09
C PHE A 235 0.91 0.85 -16.90
N LEU A 236 1.33 0.53 -15.68
CA LEU A 236 2.71 0.09 -15.40
C LEU A 236 2.96 -1.39 -15.71
N LEU A 237 1.89 -2.13 -15.92
CA LEU A 237 1.91 -3.57 -16.14
C LEU A 237 1.48 -3.89 -17.57
N ASP A 238 2.02 -4.97 -18.09
CA ASP A 238 1.60 -5.51 -19.37
C ASP A 238 0.29 -6.29 -19.23
N LYS A 239 -0.42 -6.53 -20.33
CA LYS A 239 -1.66 -7.32 -20.36
C LYS A 239 -1.49 -8.70 -19.75
N SER A 240 -0.31 -9.29 -19.84
CA SER A 240 0.02 -10.61 -19.28
C SER A 240 0.16 -10.62 -17.76
N ASP A 241 0.27 -9.45 -17.12
CA ASP A 241 0.37 -9.30 -15.67
C ASP A 241 -1.02 -9.26 -15.00
N TYR A 242 -2.11 -9.15 -15.80
CA TYR A 242 -3.52 -9.17 -15.39
C TYR A 242 -4.20 -10.49 -15.79
#